data_90db20984f93c740ccac69518eb787cc
#
_entry.id   90db20984f93c740ccac69518eb787cc
#
_cell.length_a   1.000
_cell.length_b   1.000
_cell.length_c   1.000
_cell.angle_alpha   90.00
_cell.angle_beta   90.00
_cell.angle_gamma   90.00
#
_symmetry.space_group_name_H-M   'P 1'
#
loop_
_entity.id
_entity.type
_entity.pdbx_description
1 polymer ?
#
loop_
_entity_poly.entity_id
_entity_poly.type
_entity_poly.pdbx_seq_one_letter_code
_entity_poly.pdbx_strand_id
1 'polypeptide(L)'
;MAKQLYDYWFVQFDFPDEHGRPYKSSGGKMVYNENIKRYIPKDWDDGIFADIANITMGQSPDGSSYNETGEGVIFYQGSTDFGIRFPSVRMYTTSPTRFAKQGDILMSVRAPVGAVNISNTDCCIGRGLSAINSKIGSITYIYYVVHYLKIRFDNLNSAGTTFGSITKDDLFNLPVVIPSSEIVEQFEKVCNSIFDEQMEIGLEIESLTKLRDELLPLLMNGQVSVNYDLSCD
;
A
#
# COMPACT_ATOMS: atom_id res chain seq x y z
N MET A 1 -8.60 8.27 10.13
CA MET A 1 -8.62 9.69 9.69
C MET A 1 -8.24 9.82 8.22
N ALA A 2 -7.02 9.55 7.74
CA ALA A 2 -6.64 9.76 6.33
C ALA A 2 -7.49 8.97 5.31
N LYS A 3 -7.86 7.70 5.60
CA LYS A 3 -8.80 6.94 4.75
C LYS A 3 -10.18 7.63 4.63
N GLN A 4 -10.70 8.16 5.73
CA GLN A 4 -11.98 8.88 5.72
C GLN A 4 -11.89 10.16 4.88
N LEU A 5 -10.75 10.86 4.95
CA LEU A 5 -10.50 12.04 4.13
C LEU A 5 -10.42 11.67 2.65
N TYR A 6 -9.72 10.57 2.30
CA TYR A 6 -9.70 10.04 0.94
C TYR A 6 -11.12 9.71 0.44
N ASP A 7 -11.91 9.00 1.24
CA ASP A 7 -13.29 8.64 0.87
C ASP A 7 -14.14 9.91 0.68
N TYR A 8 -13.95 10.92 1.51
CA TYR A 8 -14.67 12.19 1.43
C TYR A 8 -14.29 12.99 0.16
N TRP A 9 -12.99 13.10 -0.14
CA TRP A 9 -12.53 13.89 -1.27
C TRP A 9 -12.67 13.19 -2.61
N PHE A 10 -12.31 11.92 -2.71
CA PHE A 10 -12.16 11.21 -3.99
C PHE A 10 -13.26 10.18 -4.29
N VAL A 11 -14.01 9.77 -3.28
CA VAL A 11 -15.15 8.87 -3.48
C VAL A 11 -16.47 9.64 -3.44
N GLN A 12 -16.64 10.55 -2.48
CA GLN A 12 -17.84 11.39 -2.35
C GLN A 12 -17.74 12.68 -3.16
N PHE A 13 -16.53 13.12 -3.54
CA PHE A 13 -16.20 14.35 -4.27
C PHE A 13 -16.47 15.64 -3.49
N ASP A 14 -16.38 15.58 -2.17
CA ASP A 14 -16.52 16.73 -1.28
C ASP A 14 -15.14 17.28 -0.84
N PHE A 15 -14.19 17.35 -1.78
CA PHE A 15 -12.93 18.08 -1.59
C PHE A 15 -13.19 19.59 -1.45
N PRO A 16 -12.28 20.38 -0.84
CA PRO A 16 -12.45 21.82 -0.68
C PRO A 16 -12.52 22.53 -2.03
N ASP A 17 -13.56 23.34 -2.25
CA ASP A 17 -13.65 24.28 -3.37
C ASP A 17 -12.76 25.52 -3.10
N GLU A 18 -12.73 26.49 -4.02
CA GLU A 18 -11.98 27.75 -3.91
C GLU A 18 -12.30 28.56 -2.64
N HIS A 19 -13.43 28.27 -2.00
CA HIS A 19 -13.90 28.91 -0.75
C HIS A 19 -13.74 27.99 0.47
N GLY A 20 -13.11 26.83 0.31
CA GLY A 20 -12.95 25.83 1.38
C GLY A 20 -14.23 25.05 1.71
N ARG A 21 -15.27 25.11 0.88
CA ARG A 21 -16.53 24.38 1.10
C ARG A 21 -16.49 23.03 0.38
N PRO A 22 -17.26 22.02 0.86
CA PRO A 22 -17.36 20.72 0.17
C PRO A 22 -17.86 20.89 -1.28
N TYR A 23 -17.09 20.47 -2.25
CA TYR A 23 -17.34 20.74 -3.67
C TYR A 23 -18.72 20.27 -4.13
N LYS A 24 -19.01 18.97 -4.05
CA LYS A 24 -20.24 18.39 -4.55
C LYS A 24 -21.45 18.84 -3.72
N SER A 25 -21.36 18.80 -2.40
CA SER A 25 -22.44 19.17 -1.48
C SER A 25 -22.80 20.66 -1.55
N SER A 26 -21.86 21.52 -1.99
CA SER A 26 -22.10 22.96 -2.21
C SER A 26 -22.56 23.28 -3.64
N GLY A 27 -22.89 22.30 -4.46
CA GLY A 27 -23.40 22.49 -5.82
C GLY A 27 -22.30 22.51 -6.90
N GLY A 28 -21.14 21.98 -6.62
CA GLY A 28 -20.06 21.79 -7.61
C GLY A 28 -20.54 21.05 -8.86
N LYS A 29 -20.08 21.46 -10.01
CA LYS A 29 -20.54 20.93 -11.31
C LYS A 29 -20.03 19.51 -11.52
N MET A 30 -20.96 18.55 -11.65
CA MET A 30 -20.67 17.15 -11.93
C MET A 30 -21.02 16.80 -13.38
N VAL A 31 -20.20 15.97 -14.03
CA VAL A 31 -20.40 15.48 -15.40
C VAL A 31 -20.42 13.97 -15.39
N TYR A 32 -21.35 13.36 -16.13
CA TYR A 32 -21.40 11.91 -16.27
C TYR A 32 -20.26 11.45 -17.18
N ASN A 33 -19.49 10.49 -16.69
CA ASN A 33 -18.40 9.90 -17.42
C ASN A 33 -18.76 8.47 -17.86
N GLU A 34 -18.78 8.26 -19.18
CA GLU A 34 -19.20 6.99 -19.80
C GLU A 34 -18.23 5.84 -19.54
N ASN A 35 -16.92 6.14 -19.40
CA ASN A 35 -15.88 5.11 -19.22
C ASN A 35 -15.94 4.52 -17.82
N ILE A 36 -16.12 5.37 -16.80
CA ILE A 36 -16.21 4.97 -15.38
C ILE A 36 -17.67 4.68 -14.98
N LYS A 37 -18.66 5.05 -15.81
CA LYS A 37 -20.10 4.90 -15.56
C LYS A 37 -20.57 5.57 -14.25
N ARG A 38 -20.07 6.77 -13.97
CA ARG A 38 -20.43 7.57 -12.79
C ARG A 38 -20.25 9.06 -13.04
N TYR A 39 -20.88 9.87 -12.19
CA TYR A 39 -20.63 11.31 -12.18
C TYR A 39 -19.30 11.61 -11.51
N ILE A 40 -18.48 12.46 -12.14
CA ILE A 40 -17.23 12.99 -11.62
C ILE A 40 -17.23 14.52 -11.65
N PRO A 41 -16.40 15.22 -10.87
CA PRO A 41 -16.23 16.67 -10.98
C PRO A 41 -15.87 17.07 -12.41
N LYS A 42 -16.39 18.23 -12.87
CA LYS A 42 -16.26 18.68 -14.26
C LYS A 42 -14.80 18.79 -14.72
N ASP A 43 -13.92 19.19 -13.79
CA ASP A 43 -12.51 19.50 -14.08
C ASP A 43 -11.59 18.31 -13.78
N TRP A 44 -12.18 17.13 -13.56
CA TRP A 44 -11.45 15.87 -13.37
C TRP A 44 -11.59 15.00 -14.61
N ASP A 45 -10.55 14.21 -14.88
CA ASP A 45 -10.51 13.28 -16.01
C ASP A 45 -10.70 11.84 -15.56
N ASP A 46 -10.91 10.96 -16.51
CA ASP A 46 -10.79 9.53 -16.35
C ASP A 46 -9.54 8.98 -17.05
N GLY A 47 -9.06 7.88 -16.58
CA GLY A 47 -7.92 7.18 -17.17
C GLY A 47 -7.76 5.79 -16.61
N ILE A 48 -6.59 5.22 -16.81
CA ILE A 48 -6.23 3.90 -16.30
C ILE A 48 -5.23 4.03 -15.13
N PHE A 49 -5.14 3.00 -14.31
CA PHE A 49 -4.26 3.02 -13.14
C PHE A 49 -2.79 3.25 -13.51
N ALA A 50 -2.36 2.77 -14.68
CA ALA A 50 -1.02 3.00 -15.21
C ALA A 50 -0.74 4.48 -15.56
N ASP A 51 -1.75 5.35 -15.66
CA ASP A 51 -1.56 6.78 -15.91
C ASP A 51 -1.08 7.51 -14.64
N ILE A 52 -1.55 7.08 -13.48
CA ILE A 52 -1.26 7.71 -12.18
C ILE A 52 -0.17 6.98 -11.37
N ALA A 53 0.16 5.72 -11.72
CA ALA A 53 1.10 4.89 -10.98
C ALA A 53 2.15 4.21 -11.86
N ASN A 54 3.37 4.12 -11.37
CA ASN A 54 4.39 3.21 -11.89
C ASN A 54 4.15 1.84 -11.25
N ILE A 55 3.98 0.80 -12.07
CA ILE A 55 3.64 -0.53 -11.61
C ILE A 55 4.69 -1.53 -12.11
N THR A 56 5.37 -2.18 -11.19
CA THR A 56 6.34 -3.24 -11.49
C THR A 56 5.75 -4.58 -11.06
N MET A 57 5.43 -5.44 -12.03
CA MET A 57 5.03 -6.82 -11.72
C MET A 57 6.23 -7.63 -11.29
N GLY A 58 6.11 -8.33 -10.17
CA GLY A 58 7.19 -9.16 -9.64
C GLY A 58 7.43 -10.41 -10.49
N GLN A 59 8.65 -10.92 -10.40
CA GLN A 59 9.11 -12.13 -11.07
C GLN A 59 9.95 -12.92 -10.08
N SER A 60 9.59 -14.17 -9.85
CA SER A 60 10.35 -15.02 -8.95
C SER A 60 11.73 -15.33 -9.54
N PRO A 61 12.81 -15.16 -8.77
CA PRO A 61 14.14 -15.64 -9.13
C PRO A 61 14.18 -17.17 -9.26
N ASP A 62 15.30 -17.72 -9.70
CA ASP A 62 15.54 -19.15 -9.65
C ASP A 62 15.52 -19.67 -8.21
N GLY A 63 14.83 -20.79 -7.99
CA GLY A 63 14.69 -21.36 -6.64
C GLY A 63 16.02 -21.77 -5.99
N SER A 64 17.05 -22.09 -6.77
CA SER A 64 18.38 -22.42 -6.28
C SER A 64 19.13 -21.22 -5.66
N SER A 65 18.65 -19.99 -5.94
CA SER A 65 19.22 -18.74 -5.39
C SER A 65 18.64 -18.34 -4.04
N TYR A 66 17.63 -19.06 -3.53
CA TYR A 66 16.96 -18.72 -2.26
C TYR A 66 17.78 -19.19 -1.07
N ASN A 67 17.82 -18.36 -0.04
CA ASN A 67 18.45 -18.70 1.23
C ASN A 67 17.76 -17.95 2.40
N GLU A 68 17.97 -18.47 3.62
CA GLU A 68 17.52 -17.88 4.89
C GLU A 68 18.71 -17.31 5.69
N THR A 69 19.93 -17.36 5.12
CA THR A 69 21.17 -16.97 5.78
C THR A 69 21.50 -15.49 5.64
N GLY A 70 20.71 -14.73 4.89
CA GLY A 70 20.92 -13.30 4.69
C GLY A 70 21.80 -12.96 3.49
N GLU A 71 22.14 -13.95 2.63
CA GLU A 71 22.96 -13.69 1.46
C GLU A 71 22.16 -13.05 0.32
N GLY A 72 22.65 -11.91 -0.20
CA GLY A 72 22.06 -11.21 -1.32
C GLY A 72 21.00 -10.20 -0.90
N VAL A 73 19.86 -10.17 -1.59
CA VAL A 73 18.81 -9.19 -1.44
C VAL A 73 17.58 -9.82 -0.78
N ILE A 74 16.90 -9.09 0.09
CA ILE A 74 15.62 -9.52 0.68
C ILE A 74 14.65 -9.87 -0.45
N PHE A 75 13.96 -11.00 -0.30
CA PHE A 75 13.02 -11.52 -1.29
C PHE A 75 11.65 -11.77 -0.69
N TYR A 76 10.63 -11.07 -1.18
CA TYR A 76 9.23 -11.29 -0.84
C TYR A 76 8.51 -12.02 -1.97
N GLN A 77 8.00 -13.20 -1.68
CA GLN A 77 7.38 -14.07 -2.69
C GLN A 77 5.90 -13.73 -2.92
N GLY A 78 5.20 -13.34 -1.87
CA GLY A 78 3.76 -13.10 -1.89
C GLY A 78 3.24 -12.49 -0.60
N SER A 79 1.92 -12.39 -0.46
CA SER A 79 1.25 -11.83 0.71
C SER A 79 1.43 -12.63 2.01
N THR A 80 1.99 -13.83 1.95
CA THR A 80 2.39 -14.60 3.15
C THR A 80 3.49 -13.93 3.96
N ASP A 81 4.23 -13.01 3.33
CA ASP A 81 5.27 -12.21 3.97
C ASP A 81 4.71 -10.92 4.59
N PHE A 82 3.45 -10.56 4.29
CA PHE A 82 2.85 -9.30 4.75
C PHE A 82 2.58 -9.30 6.25
N GLY A 83 3.08 -8.26 6.91
CA GLY A 83 2.80 -7.94 8.30
C GLY A 83 1.70 -6.88 8.43
N ILE A 84 1.69 -6.18 9.56
CA ILE A 84 0.69 -5.12 9.84
C ILE A 84 0.86 -3.95 8.85
N ARG A 85 2.08 -3.49 8.62
CA ARG A 85 2.40 -2.41 7.69
C ARG A 85 3.53 -2.74 6.74
N PHE A 86 4.54 -3.43 7.23
CA PHE A 86 5.71 -3.87 6.48
C PHE A 86 5.75 -5.39 6.37
N PRO A 87 6.32 -5.93 5.28
CA PRO A 87 6.50 -7.37 5.17
C PRO A 87 7.61 -7.85 6.11
N SER A 88 7.45 -9.05 6.65
CA SER A 88 8.45 -9.72 7.47
C SER A 88 9.50 -10.40 6.60
N VAL A 89 10.78 -10.18 6.92
CA VAL A 89 11.90 -10.78 6.19
C VAL A 89 12.03 -12.25 6.58
N ARG A 90 11.88 -13.15 5.62
CA ARG A 90 12.05 -14.60 5.81
C ARG A 90 13.02 -15.21 4.82
N MET A 91 13.21 -14.58 3.67
CA MET A 91 13.98 -15.15 2.58
C MET A 91 14.82 -14.09 1.87
N TYR A 92 15.93 -14.52 1.33
CA TYR A 92 16.86 -13.73 0.52
C TYR A 92 17.10 -14.43 -0.81
N THR A 93 17.61 -13.69 -1.79
CA THR A 93 18.04 -14.24 -3.08
C THR A 93 19.38 -13.64 -3.52
N THR A 94 20.26 -14.49 -4.02
CA THR A 94 21.52 -14.08 -4.64
C THR A 94 21.39 -13.69 -6.11
N SER A 95 20.19 -13.95 -6.72
CA SER A 95 19.91 -13.66 -8.13
C SER A 95 18.61 -12.88 -8.31
N PRO A 96 18.52 -11.61 -7.81
CA PRO A 96 17.31 -10.82 -7.86
C PRO A 96 16.89 -10.50 -9.29
N THR A 97 15.58 -10.46 -9.55
CA THR A 97 14.99 -10.26 -10.90
C THR A 97 14.22 -8.96 -11.03
N ARG A 98 13.31 -8.67 -10.11
CA ARG A 98 12.46 -7.48 -10.09
C ARG A 98 12.53 -6.82 -8.72
N PHE A 99 12.67 -5.51 -8.71
CA PHE A 99 12.89 -4.74 -7.49
C PHE A 99 11.66 -3.90 -7.13
N ALA A 100 11.42 -3.78 -5.84
CA ALA A 100 10.69 -2.70 -5.21
C ALA A 100 11.67 -1.83 -4.43
N LYS A 101 11.38 -0.55 -4.37
CA LYS A 101 12.14 0.44 -3.60
C LYS A 101 11.51 0.64 -2.23
N GLN A 102 12.32 1.12 -1.28
CA GLN A 102 11.79 1.60 -0.01
C GLN A 102 10.70 2.64 -0.25
N GLY A 103 9.56 2.49 0.43
CA GLY A 103 8.38 3.33 0.27
C GLY A 103 7.41 2.89 -0.82
N ASP A 104 7.77 1.93 -1.69
CA ASP A 104 6.83 1.40 -2.67
C ASP A 104 5.70 0.63 -1.98
N ILE A 105 4.50 0.75 -2.54
CA ILE A 105 3.34 -0.03 -2.13
C ILE A 105 3.47 -1.43 -2.72
N LEU A 106 3.49 -2.44 -1.88
CA LEU A 106 3.45 -3.84 -2.29
C LEU A 106 2.01 -4.32 -2.29
N MET A 107 1.54 -4.81 -3.43
CA MET A 107 0.19 -5.36 -3.58
C MET A 107 0.25 -6.81 -4.03
N SER A 108 -0.51 -7.70 -3.38
CA SER A 108 -0.64 -9.08 -3.84
C SER A 108 -1.48 -9.14 -5.12
N VAL A 109 -0.94 -9.81 -6.14
CA VAL A 109 -1.61 -10.05 -7.43
C VAL A 109 -2.12 -11.49 -7.57
N ARG A 110 -1.94 -12.30 -6.54
CA ARG A 110 -2.49 -13.67 -6.39
C ARG A 110 -3.31 -13.76 -5.11
N ALA A 111 -4.13 -14.79 -5.01
CA ALA A 111 -5.02 -15.00 -3.88
C ALA A 111 -4.28 -15.01 -2.53
N PRO A 112 -4.70 -14.18 -1.55
CA PRO A 112 -5.76 -13.18 -1.61
C PRO A 112 -5.30 -11.94 -2.38
N VAL A 113 -6.01 -11.63 -3.49
CA VAL A 113 -5.68 -10.48 -4.35
C VAL A 113 -5.97 -9.16 -3.63
N GLY A 114 -5.08 -8.18 -3.81
CA GLY A 114 -5.27 -6.84 -3.27
C GLY A 114 -4.86 -6.66 -1.80
N ALA A 115 -4.22 -7.64 -1.17
CA ALA A 115 -3.55 -7.39 0.10
C ALA A 115 -2.41 -6.38 -0.12
N VAL A 116 -2.24 -5.46 0.84
CA VAL A 116 -1.34 -4.30 0.71
C VAL A 116 -0.38 -4.23 1.88
N ASN A 117 0.89 -3.98 1.58
CA ASN A 117 1.93 -3.60 2.53
C ASN A 117 2.78 -2.48 1.92
N ILE A 118 3.73 -1.95 2.66
CA ILE A 118 4.70 -0.97 2.17
C ILE A 118 6.10 -1.56 2.34
N SER A 119 6.95 -1.41 1.34
CA SER A 119 8.33 -1.85 1.46
C SER A 119 9.11 -0.92 2.40
N ASN A 120 9.67 -1.44 3.49
CA ASN A 120 10.51 -0.70 4.42
C ASN A 120 11.99 -0.63 3.97
N THR A 121 12.33 -1.35 2.91
CA THR A 121 13.68 -1.40 2.33
C THR A 121 13.62 -1.78 0.86
N ASP A 122 14.72 -1.58 0.12
CA ASP A 122 14.85 -2.11 -1.24
C ASP A 122 14.83 -3.65 -1.20
N CYS A 123 14.01 -4.27 -2.04
CA CYS A 123 13.81 -5.72 -2.03
C CYS A 123 13.53 -6.28 -3.43
N CYS A 124 13.70 -7.58 -3.58
CA CYS A 124 13.24 -8.34 -4.73
C CYS A 124 11.80 -8.82 -4.50
N ILE A 125 10.96 -8.73 -5.53
CA ILE A 125 9.56 -9.16 -5.46
C ILE A 125 9.27 -10.31 -6.42
N GLY A 126 8.63 -11.35 -5.90
CA GLY A 126 8.22 -12.54 -6.63
C GLY A 126 6.91 -12.35 -7.39
N ARG A 127 6.58 -13.34 -8.21
CA ARG A 127 5.39 -13.34 -9.09
C ARG A 127 4.03 -13.21 -8.38
N GLY A 128 4.00 -13.26 -7.05
CA GLY A 128 2.79 -13.04 -6.24
C GLY A 128 2.53 -11.58 -5.90
N LEU A 129 3.48 -10.69 -6.18
CA LEU A 129 3.45 -9.27 -5.80
C LEU A 129 3.60 -8.35 -7.01
N SER A 130 3.12 -7.12 -6.84
CA SER A 130 3.50 -5.96 -7.64
C SER A 130 4.00 -4.85 -6.71
N ALA A 131 4.99 -4.07 -7.17
CA ALA A 131 5.41 -2.83 -6.53
C ALA A 131 4.79 -1.65 -7.27
N ILE A 132 4.25 -0.70 -6.52
CA ILE A 132 3.48 0.42 -7.05
C ILE A 132 4.01 1.71 -6.44
N ASN A 133 4.32 2.68 -7.29
CA ASN A 133 4.77 4.01 -6.89
C ASN A 133 3.96 5.09 -7.60
N SER A 134 3.96 6.32 -7.10
CA SER A 134 3.22 7.43 -7.68
C SER A 134 3.91 7.99 -8.92
N LYS A 135 3.14 8.30 -9.97
CA LYS A 135 3.54 9.16 -11.09
C LYS A 135 3.14 10.61 -10.91
N ILE A 136 2.21 10.88 -10.01
CA ILE A 136 1.59 12.19 -9.79
C ILE A 136 2.06 12.88 -8.51
N GLY A 137 3.18 12.41 -7.94
CA GLY A 137 3.83 13.05 -6.79
C GLY A 137 3.20 12.79 -5.43
N SER A 138 2.15 11.94 -5.33
CA SER A 138 1.50 11.59 -4.07
C SER A 138 1.45 10.09 -3.87
N ILE A 139 2.29 9.57 -2.99
CA ILE A 139 2.26 8.15 -2.61
C ILE A 139 1.06 7.85 -1.72
N THR A 140 0.67 8.81 -0.88
CA THR A 140 -0.47 8.68 0.03
C THR A 140 -1.78 8.53 -0.76
N TYR A 141 -1.97 9.32 -1.82
CA TYR A 141 -3.13 9.17 -2.71
C TYR A 141 -3.15 7.79 -3.36
N ILE A 142 -2.04 7.35 -3.97
CA ILE A 142 -1.95 6.02 -4.61
C ILE A 142 -2.20 4.89 -3.61
N TYR A 143 -1.71 5.02 -2.38
CA TYR A 143 -1.96 4.04 -1.32
C TYR A 143 -3.46 3.84 -1.07
N TYR A 144 -4.23 4.92 -0.98
CA TYR A 144 -5.68 4.82 -0.80
C TYR A 144 -6.43 4.40 -2.07
N VAL A 145 -5.94 4.75 -3.27
CA VAL A 145 -6.47 4.19 -4.53
C VAL A 145 -6.35 2.67 -4.52
N VAL A 146 -5.18 2.11 -4.17
CA VAL A 146 -4.98 0.66 -4.10
C VAL A 146 -5.90 0.00 -3.07
N HIS A 147 -6.07 0.63 -1.90
CA HIS A 147 -7.03 0.14 -0.90
C HIS A 147 -8.49 0.19 -1.38
N TYR A 148 -8.87 1.20 -2.14
CA TYR A 148 -10.20 1.28 -2.74
C TYR A 148 -10.41 0.19 -3.80
N LEU A 149 -9.40 -0.07 -4.63
CA LEU A 149 -9.42 -1.16 -5.60
C LEU A 149 -9.56 -2.53 -4.93
N LYS A 150 -8.89 -2.74 -3.78
CA LYS A 150 -9.07 -3.96 -2.98
C LYS A 150 -10.54 -4.19 -2.60
N ILE A 151 -11.23 -3.17 -2.12
CA ILE A 151 -12.67 -3.28 -1.79
C ILE A 151 -13.48 -3.72 -3.01
N ARG A 152 -13.16 -3.21 -4.20
CA ARG A 152 -13.80 -3.64 -5.45
C ARG A 152 -13.54 -5.11 -5.76
N PHE A 153 -12.30 -5.58 -5.58
CA PHE A 153 -11.95 -7.00 -5.77
C PHE A 153 -12.67 -7.90 -4.77
N ASP A 154 -12.73 -7.50 -3.50
CA ASP A 154 -13.44 -8.25 -2.46
C ASP A 154 -14.95 -8.36 -2.76
N ASN A 155 -15.58 -7.28 -3.23
CA ASN A 155 -16.99 -7.27 -3.62
C ASN A 155 -17.25 -8.18 -4.84
N LEU A 156 -16.38 -8.19 -5.84
CA LEU A 156 -16.51 -9.06 -7.00
C LEU A 156 -16.32 -10.54 -6.63
N ASN A 157 -15.36 -10.83 -5.75
CA ASN A 157 -15.16 -12.18 -5.20
C ASN A 157 -16.41 -12.68 -4.45
N SER A 158 -17.05 -11.82 -3.65
CA SER A 158 -18.26 -12.13 -2.89
C SER A 158 -19.48 -12.37 -3.81
N ALA A 159 -19.48 -11.79 -5.01
CA ALA A 159 -20.51 -12.00 -6.03
C ALA A 159 -20.31 -13.28 -6.88
N GLY A 160 -19.35 -14.15 -6.50
CA GLY A 160 -19.11 -15.43 -7.15
C GLY A 160 -18.05 -15.44 -8.26
N THR A 161 -17.43 -14.29 -8.54
CA THR A 161 -16.29 -14.18 -9.45
C THR A 161 -15.00 -14.31 -8.66
N THR A 162 -14.45 -15.51 -8.53
CA THR A 162 -13.20 -15.71 -7.77
C THR A 162 -12.00 -15.26 -8.60
N PHE A 163 -11.41 -14.14 -8.26
CA PHE A 163 -10.12 -13.72 -8.82
C PHE A 163 -8.98 -14.49 -8.13
N GLY A 164 -8.56 -15.61 -8.71
CA GLY A 164 -7.38 -16.34 -8.25
C GLY A 164 -6.07 -15.60 -8.49
N SER A 165 -6.06 -14.69 -9.45
CA SER A 165 -4.95 -13.79 -9.77
C SER A 165 -5.44 -12.63 -10.62
N ILE A 166 -4.73 -11.50 -10.54
CA ILE A 166 -4.89 -10.37 -11.45
C ILE A 166 -3.71 -10.34 -12.42
N THR A 167 -3.98 -10.19 -13.71
CA THR A 167 -2.93 -10.09 -14.72
C THR A 167 -2.32 -8.70 -14.77
N LYS A 168 -1.19 -8.55 -15.45
CA LYS A 168 -0.58 -7.24 -15.68
C LYS A 168 -1.57 -6.30 -16.37
N ASP A 169 -2.18 -6.77 -17.45
CA ASP A 169 -3.07 -5.95 -18.27
C ASP A 169 -4.34 -5.55 -17.49
N ASP A 170 -4.89 -6.44 -16.68
CA ASP A 170 -6.02 -6.11 -15.81
C ASP A 170 -5.66 -5.03 -14.79
N LEU A 171 -4.49 -5.15 -14.15
CA LEU A 171 -4.05 -4.16 -13.15
C LEU A 171 -3.75 -2.80 -13.78
N PHE A 172 -3.05 -2.78 -14.91
CA PHE A 172 -2.65 -1.55 -15.59
C PHE A 172 -3.85 -0.79 -16.14
N ASN A 173 -4.84 -1.49 -16.70
CA ASN A 173 -6.03 -0.92 -17.33
C ASN A 173 -7.20 -0.71 -16.36
N LEU A 174 -7.01 -0.84 -15.04
CA LEU A 174 -8.07 -0.53 -14.08
C LEU A 174 -8.54 0.92 -14.24
N PRO A 175 -9.84 1.16 -14.47
CA PRO A 175 -10.34 2.51 -14.65
C PRO A 175 -10.29 3.28 -13.32
N VAL A 176 -9.69 4.46 -13.37
CA VAL A 176 -9.53 5.38 -12.25
C VAL A 176 -10.00 6.78 -12.61
N VAL A 177 -10.38 7.54 -11.60
CA VAL A 177 -10.59 8.98 -11.73
C VAL A 177 -9.25 9.67 -11.54
N ILE A 178 -8.94 10.64 -12.39
CA ILE A 178 -7.73 11.46 -12.30
C ILE A 178 -8.12 12.84 -11.78
N PRO A 179 -7.85 13.14 -10.49
CA PRO A 179 -8.12 14.46 -9.92
C PRO A 179 -7.20 15.52 -10.51
N SER A 180 -7.57 16.79 -10.34
CA SER A 180 -6.63 17.89 -10.64
C SER A 180 -5.40 17.80 -9.72
N SER A 181 -4.23 18.19 -10.24
CA SER A 181 -2.96 18.17 -9.50
C SER A 181 -3.03 18.96 -8.19
N GLU A 182 -3.75 20.09 -8.20
CA GLU A 182 -3.94 20.95 -7.03
C GLU A 182 -4.63 20.22 -5.85
N ILE A 183 -5.67 19.43 -6.15
CA ILE A 183 -6.40 18.68 -5.13
C ILE A 183 -5.54 17.53 -4.60
N VAL A 184 -4.78 16.87 -5.46
CA VAL A 184 -3.82 15.82 -5.03
C VAL A 184 -2.75 16.41 -4.12
N GLU A 185 -2.18 17.57 -4.47
CA GLU A 185 -1.18 18.27 -3.65
C GLU A 185 -1.75 18.73 -2.30
N GLN A 186 -2.98 19.25 -2.27
CA GLN A 186 -3.65 19.62 -1.03
C GLN A 186 -3.89 18.40 -0.13
N PHE A 187 -4.34 17.29 -0.72
CA PHE A 187 -4.52 16.03 0.00
C PHE A 187 -3.21 15.52 0.60
N GLU A 188 -2.12 15.54 -0.20
CA GLU A 188 -0.80 15.13 0.25
C GLU A 188 -0.33 15.97 1.44
N LYS A 189 -0.46 17.30 1.38
CA LYS A 189 -0.09 18.19 2.48
C LYS A 189 -0.79 17.87 3.80
N VAL A 190 -2.07 17.44 3.73
CA VAL A 190 -2.84 17.07 4.92
C VAL A 190 -2.49 15.67 5.40
N CYS A 191 -2.28 14.73 4.49
CA CYS A 191 -2.14 13.31 4.83
C CYS A 191 -0.70 12.85 5.01
N ASN A 192 0.29 13.56 4.46
CA ASN A 192 1.68 13.11 4.49
C ASN A 192 2.20 12.96 5.93
N SER A 193 1.93 13.92 6.80
CA SER A 193 2.35 13.84 8.21
C SER A 193 1.77 12.61 8.93
N ILE A 194 0.50 12.28 8.63
CA ILE A 194 -0.15 11.08 9.18
C ILE A 194 0.48 9.81 8.61
N PHE A 195 0.81 9.84 7.31
CA PHE A 195 1.45 8.71 6.64
C PHE A 195 2.86 8.47 7.19
N ASP A 196 3.65 9.54 7.34
CA ASP A 196 5.00 9.48 7.90
C ASP A 196 4.99 8.97 9.35
N GLU A 197 4.10 9.48 10.20
CA GLU A 197 3.91 8.99 11.57
C GLU A 197 3.55 7.50 11.60
N GLN A 198 2.69 7.05 10.69
CA GLN A 198 2.36 5.63 10.57
C GLN A 198 3.56 4.79 10.11
N MET A 199 4.44 5.33 9.28
CA MET A 199 5.68 4.67 8.89
C MET A 199 6.64 4.53 10.08
N GLU A 200 6.84 5.59 10.85
CA GLU A 200 7.69 5.59 12.06
C GLU A 200 7.17 4.61 13.11
N ILE A 201 5.87 4.67 13.44
CA ILE A 201 5.23 3.72 14.37
C ILE A 201 5.39 2.28 13.86
N GLY A 202 5.25 2.05 12.55
CA GLY A 202 5.44 0.73 11.95
C GLY A 202 6.85 0.19 12.17
N LEU A 203 7.88 1.01 12.00
CA LEU A 203 9.28 0.64 12.26
C LEU A 203 9.53 0.37 13.75
N GLU A 204 8.94 1.17 14.63
CA GLU A 204 9.03 0.96 16.08
C GLU A 204 8.38 -0.38 16.49
N ILE A 205 7.19 -0.68 15.97
CA ILE A 205 6.52 -1.98 16.20
C ILE A 205 7.39 -3.13 15.74
N GLU A 206 8.04 -3.03 14.58
CA GLU A 206 8.94 -4.06 14.06
C GLU A 206 10.13 -4.26 15.01
N SER A 207 10.75 -3.17 15.46
CA SER A 207 11.88 -3.19 16.41
C SER A 207 11.50 -3.81 17.75
N LEU A 208 10.35 -3.38 18.33
CA LEU A 208 9.85 -3.90 19.60
C LEU A 208 9.44 -5.39 19.49
N THR A 209 8.88 -5.78 18.36
CA THR A 209 8.53 -7.18 18.09
C THR A 209 9.78 -8.05 18.06
N LYS A 210 10.83 -7.62 17.36
CA LYS A 210 12.11 -8.32 17.33
C LYS A 210 12.73 -8.45 18.73
N LEU A 211 12.76 -7.35 19.49
CA LEU A 211 13.27 -7.34 20.86
C LEU A 211 12.48 -8.29 21.77
N ARG A 212 11.16 -8.31 21.66
CA ARG A 212 10.29 -9.26 22.40
C ARG A 212 10.65 -10.70 22.07
N ASP A 213 10.80 -11.00 20.78
CA ASP A 213 11.06 -12.38 20.32
C ASP A 213 12.47 -12.87 20.73
N GLU A 214 13.43 -11.94 20.86
CA GLU A 214 14.76 -12.22 21.39
C GLU A 214 14.76 -12.42 22.91
N LEU A 215 14.02 -11.59 23.66
CA LEU A 215 14.03 -11.60 25.14
C LEU A 215 13.13 -12.68 25.74
N LEU A 216 11.98 -12.96 25.12
CA LEU A 216 10.99 -13.88 25.68
C LEU A 216 11.55 -15.27 25.96
N PRO A 217 12.31 -15.93 25.06
CA PRO A 217 12.94 -17.21 25.35
C PRO A 217 13.94 -17.15 26.51
N LEU A 218 14.70 -16.05 26.62
CA LEU A 218 15.69 -15.86 27.68
C LEU A 218 15.03 -15.72 29.06
N LEU A 219 13.90 -14.98 29.12
CA LEU A 219 13.09 -14.85 30.34
C LEU A 219 12.45 -16.18 30.73
N MET A 220 11.89 -16.93 29.78
CA MET A 220 11.26 -18.22 30.04
C MET A 220 12.25 -19.30 30.53
N ASN A 221 13.51 -19.20 30.06
CA ASN A 221 14.59 -20.13 30.49
C ASN A 221 15.33 -19.66 31.76
N GLY A 222 14.93 -18.55 32.37
CA GLY A 222 15.58 -17.98 33.55
C GLY A 222 17.01 -17.45 33.31
N GLN A 223 17.38 -17.21 32.06
CA GLN A 223 18.71 -16.68 31.69
C GLN A 223 18.82 -15.19 31.93
N VAL A 224 17.71 -14.49 32.00
CA VAL A 224 17.60 -13.05 32.38
C VAL A 224 16.44 -12.89 33.36
N SER A 225 16.55 -11.89 34.23
CA SER A 225 15.48 -11.47 35.13
C SER A 225 15.13 -10.00 34.89
N VAL A 226 13.87 -9.63 35.06
CA VAL A 226 13.45 -8.24 35.02
C VAL A 226 13.67 -7.62 36.40
N ASN A 227 14.50 -6.58 36.47
CA ASN A 227 14.67 -5.82 37.70
C ASN A 227 13.46 -4.87 37.85
N TYR A 228 12.68 -5.08 38.92
CA TYR A 228 11.48 -4.30 39.23
C TYR A 228 11.75 -2.99 39.97
N ASP A 229 13.01 -2.59 40.16
CA ASP A 229 13.37 -1.27 40.74
C ASP A 229 13.09 -0.15 39.73
N LEU A 230 11.83 -0.01 39.36
CA LEU A 230 11.30 1.25 38.83
C LEU A 230 11.01 2.14 40.05
N SER A 231 12.00 2.86 40.52
CA SER A 231 11.76 4.02 41.37
C SER A 231 10.89 4.99 40.56
N CYS A 232 9.62 5.10 40.95
CA CYS A 232 8.76 6.20 40.51
C CYS A 232 9.29 7.46 41.15
N ASP A 233 10.03 8.26 40.37
CA ASP A 233 10.25 9.69 40.64
C ASP A 233 9.28 10.52 39.79
#